data_45cbd2e90940cdbc5ec8be9263507d6e
#
_entry.id   45cbd2e90940cdbc5ec8be9263507d6e
#
_cell.length_a   1.000
_cell.length_b   1.000
_cell.length_c   1.000
_cell.angle_alpha   90.00
_cell.angle_beta   90.00
_cell.angle_gamma   90.00
#
_symmetry.space_group_name_H-M   'P 1'
#
loop_
_entity.id
_entity.type
_entity.pdbx_description
1 polymer ?
#
loop_
_entity_poly.entity_id
_entity_poly.type
_entity_poly.pdbx_seq_one_letter_code
_entity_poly.pdbx_strand_id
1 'polypeptide(L)'
;MAWLLAGAERLVYNAMQAVDSEAFRVGDRLDDVLGEAAASAYLLELLRISSMVLRQQQPVSLVADEAHLLLARMLRQRTFEFDLLAEHAAYTHALAEGLCDALENPGDAAQTQAQVLRAKNWERQADHLLMDARQRAERRARWLPVVDFLTKADDVADALEEATFMHSLTLIHPAPGLPAEVRAALCQLAATTLAAIQDQVKAIEIARHASQRADGPDSELFLQTLWRMLRAERQCDELFRQARTAMVKNLRNAPVDLMLANDLAATLENATDNLLRAGYALRQMVLNKTGMSA
;
A
#
# COMPACT_ATOMS: atom_id res chain seq x y z
N MET A 1 14.56 22.35 35.85
CA MET A 1 15.85 22.03 36.50
C MET A 1 16.36 20.64 36.08
N ALA A 2 15.60 19.54 36.26
CA ALA A 2 15.97 18.16 35.84
C ALA A 2 16.44 18.07 34.37
N TRP A 3 15.70 18.66 33.49
CA TRP A 3 15.99 18.71 32.03
C TRP A 3 17.34 19.39 31.73
N LEU A 4 17.62 20.53 32.38
CA LEU A 4 18.88 21.25 32.21
C LEU A 4 20.08 20.49 32.72
N LEU A 5 19.93 19.77 33.84
CA LEU A 5 20.98 18.93 34.42
C LEU A 5 21.26 17.68 33.57
N ALA A 6 20.26 17.16 32.89
CA ALA A 6 20.41 16.01 32.00
C ALA A 6 20.98 16.37 30.60
N GLY A 7 21.27 17.67 30.32
CA GLY A 7 21.87 18.10 29.07
C GLY A 7 20.90 18.77 28.08
N ALA A 8 19.63 18.96 28.48
CA ALA A 8 18.60 19.68 27.72
C ALA A 8 18.49 19.22 26.24
N GLU A 9 18.63 20.16 25.30
CA GLU A 9 18.52 19.90 23.86
C GLU A 9 19.59 18.91 23.34
N ARG A 10 20.80 18.91 23.95
CA ARG A 10 21.87 17.97 23.57
C ARG A 10 21.49 16.53 23.86
N LEU A 11 20.69 16.27 24.88
CA LEU A 11 20.21 14.93 25.22
C LEU A 11 19.37 14.33 24.09
N VAL A 12 18.41 15.12 23.56
CA VAL A 12 17.57 14.69 22.42
C VAL A 12 18.41 14.49 21.18
N TYR A 13 19.28 15.46 20.87
CA TYR A 13 20.18 15.37 19.71
C TYR A 13 21.08 14.14 19.78
N ASN A 14 21.70 13.87 20.93
CA ASN A 14 22.54 12.68 21.12
C ASN A 14 21.73 11.39 20.98
N ALA A 15 20.50 11.34 21.52
CA ALA A 15 19.61 10.20 21.33
C ALA A 15 19.26 9.99 19.85
N MET A 16 18.96 11.05 19.10
CA MET A 16 18.68 10.99 17.67
C MET A 16 19.88 10.43 16.87
N GLN A 17 21.10 10.88 17.19
CA GLN A 17 22.32 10.41 16.52
C GLN A 17 22.68 8.96 16.87
N ALA A 18 22.40 8.54 18.11
CA ALA A 18 22.79 7.22 18.60
C ALA A 18 21.80 6.11 18.21
N VAL A 19 20.52 6.43 18.02
CA VAL A 19 19.48 5.42 17.73
C VAL A 19 19.58 4.90 16.31
N ASP A 20 19.71 5.78 15.33
CA ASP A 20 19.79 5.40 13.92
C ASP A 20 20.32 6.60 13.11
N SER A 21 21.57 6.50 12.66
CA SER A 21 22.21 7.52 11.85
C SER A 21 21.57 7.71 10.47
N GLU A 22 20.77 6.73 10.01
CA GLU A 22 20.02 6.85 8.77
C GLU A 22 18.62 7.46 9.01
N ALA A 23 18.05 7.30 10.22
CA ALA A 23 16.75 7.87 10.58
C ALA A 23 16.84 9.39 10.80
N PHE A 24 17.96 9.88 11.31
CA PHE A 24 18.16 11.29 11.62
C PHE A 24 19.43 11.82 10.96
N ARG A 25 19.30 12.89 10.15
CA ARG A 25 20.43 13.64 9.58
C ARG A 25 20.71 14.87 10.43
N VAL A 26 21.90 15.41 10.27
CA VAL A 26 22.25 16.70 10.89
C VAL A 26 21.31 17.79 10.33
N GLY A 27 20.55 18.41 11.25
CA GLY A 27 19.55 19.43 10.91
C GLY A 27 18.11 18.95 10.88
N ASP A 28 17.86 17.63 10.94
CA ASP A 28 16.48 17.11 11.08
C ASP A 28 15.92 17.47 12.45
N ARG A 29 14.64 17.86 12.47
CA ARG A 29 13.90 18.05 13.71
C ARG A 29 13.27 16.73 14.13
N LEU A 30 13.05 16.57 15.44
CA LEU A 30 12.41 15.38 16.01
C LEU A 30 10.99 15.17 15.44
N ASP A 31 10.24 16.25 15.28
CA ASP A 31 8.88 16.24 14.74
C ASP A 31 8.82 15.94 13.23
N ASP A 32 9.86 16.29 12.45
CA ASP A 32 9.95 15.91 11.04
C ASP A 32 10.08 14.39 10.86
N VAL A 33 10.71 13.71 11.82
CA VAL A 33 10.93 12.26 11.77
C VAL A 33 9.86 11.49 12.51
N LEU A 34 9.42 11.95 13.68
CA LEU A 34 8.40 11.27 14.49
C LEU A 34 6.97 11.76 14.20
N GLY A 35 6.78 12.92 13.58
CA GLY A 35 5.53 13.67 13.54
C GLY A 35 5.23 14.34 14.90
N GLU A 36 4.43 15.40 14.85
CA GLU A 36 4.22 16.32 15.99
C GLU A 36 3.69 15.62 17.25
N ALA A 37 2.68 14.76 17.10
CA ALA A 37 2.05 14.09 18.24
C ALA A 37 3.02 13.17 19.01
N ALA A 38 3.84 12.39 18.28
CA ALA A 38 4.76 11.48 18.94
C ALA A 38 6.06 12.16 19.38
N ALA A 39 6.50 13.19 18.70
CA ALA A 39 7.58 14.04 19.21
C ALA A 39 7.19 14.66 20.57
N SER A 40 5.96 15.18 20.67
CA SER A 40 5.40 15.70 21.91
C SER A 40 5.31 14.62 23.00
N ALA A 41 4.82 13.42 22.67
CA ALA A 41 4.75 12.29 23.61
C ALA A 41 6.14 11.86 24.09
N TYR A 42 7.13 11.80 23.19
CA TYR A 42 8.52 11.51 23.52
C TYR A 42 9.08 12.53 24.51
N LEU A 43 8.92 13.82 24.25
CA LEU A 43 9.44 14.88 25.12
C LEU A 43 8.78 14.88 26.48
N LEU A 44 7.46 14.64 26.57
CA LEU A 44 6.73 14.53 27.83
C LEU A 44 7.23 13.34 28.67
N GLU A 45 7.41 12.17 28.06
CA GLU A 45 7.89 10.99 28.77
C GLU A 45 9.35 11.17 29.20
N LEU A 46 10.19 11.78 28.37
CA LEU A 46 11.56 12.11 28.73
C LEU A 46 11.66 13.09 29.90
N LEU A 47 10.80 14.10 29.96
CA LEU A 47 10.70 15.01 31.12
C LEU A 47 10.26 14.28 32.40
N ARG A 48 9.32 13.32 32.25
CA ARG A 48 8.86 12.48 33.38
C ARG A 48 10.00 11.60 33.93
N ILE A 49 10.72 10.91 33.03
CA ILE A 49 11.89 10.08 33.37
C ILE A 49 12.97 10.94 34.05
N SER A 50 13.31 12.09 33.46
CA SER A 50 14.30 13.01 34.05
C SER A 50 13.93 13.45 35.48
N SER A 51 12.64 13.73 35.71
CA SER A 51 12.14 14.11 37.03
C SER A 51 12.19 12.95 38.02
N MET A 52 11.90 11.73 37.57
CA MET A 52 11.95 10.52 38.41
C MET A 52 13.39 10.18 38.80
N VAL A 53 14.33 10.19 37.87
CA VAL A 53 15.76 9.92 38.10
C VAL A 53 16.33 10.89 39.15
N LEU A 54 15.99 12.18 39.03
CA LEU A 54 16.45 13.19 40.03
C LEU A 54 15.82 13.01 41.41
N ARG A 55 14.52 12.69 41.48
CA ARG A 55 13.84 12.45 42.75
C ARG A 55 14.40 11.22 43.47
N GLN A 56 14.83 10.21 42.71
CA GLN A 56 15.42 8.98 43.26
C GLN A 56 16.92 9.07 43.47
N GLN A 57 17.53 10.25 43.25
CA GLN A 57 18.99 10.48 43.35
C GLN A 57 19.83 9.51 42.52
N GLN A 58 19.29 9.06 41.38
CA GLN A 58 19.99 8.18 40.45
C GLN A 58 20.97 8.97 39.55
N PRO A 59 21.97 8.31 38.95
CA PRO A 59 22.92 8.96 38.05
C PRO A 59 22.21 9.63 36.85
N VAL A 60 22.60 10.87 36.57
CA VAL A 60 21.99 11.65 35.45
C VAL A 60 22.24 10.99 34.07
N SER A 61 23.33 10.20 33.92
CA SER A 61 23.62 9.42 32.74
C SER A 61 22.49 8.45 32.38
N LEU A 62 21.74 7.94 33.35
CA LEU A 62 20.59 7.06 33.10
C LEU A 62 19.51 7.74 32.27
N VAL A 63 19.36 9.06 32.36
CA VAL A 63 18.40 9.81 31.51
C VAL A 63 18.80 9.74 30.04
N ALA A 64 20.10 9.71 29.73
CA ALA A 64 20.58 9.58 28.35
C ALA A 64 20.29 8.17 27.78
N ASP A 65 20.53 7.14 28.59
CA ASP A 65 20.25 5.75 28.20
C ASP A 65 18.73 5.53 27.98
N GLU A 66 17.91 6.04 28.89
CA GLU A 66 16.44 5.98 28.78
C GLU A 66 15.91 6.78 27.59
N ALA A 67 16.49 7.97 27.32
CA ALA A 67 16.15 8.76 26.15
C ALA A 67 16.39 7.99 24.84
N HIS A 68 17.54 7.31 24.76
CA HIS A 68 17.91 6.47 23.62
C HIS A 68 16.95 5.28 23.46
N LEU A 69 16.68 4.54 24.55
CA LEU A 69 15.80 3.37 24.54
C LEU A 69 14.35 3.74 24.19
N LEU A 70 13.86 4.86 24.73
CA LEU A 70 12.52 5.37 24.42
C LEU A 70 12.39 5.75 22.95
N LEU A 71 13.38 6.49 22.41
CA LEU A 71 13.38 6.89 21.01
C LEU A 71 13.49 5.66 20.08
N ALA A 72 14.36 4.69 20.41
CA ALA A 72 14.48 3.43 19.68
C ALA A 72 13.17 2.62 19.68
N ARG A 73 12.44 2.62 20.81
CA ARG A 73 11.13 1.97 20.92
C ARG A 73 10.10 2.67 20.03
N MET A 74 10.04 3.99 20.08
CA MET A 74 9.08 4.78 19.29
C MET A 74 9.35 4.66 17.80
N LEU A 75 10.61 4.60 17.37
CA LEU A 75 10.97 4.35 15.97
C LEU A 75 10.62 2.94 15.52
N ARG A 76 10.77 1.93 16.38
CA ARG A 76 10.38 0.55 16.10
C ARG A 76 8.87 0.34 16.03
N GLN A 77 8.10 1.08 16.83
CA GLN A 77 6.63 1.02 16.80
C GLN A 77 6.02 1.72 15.60
N ARG A 78 6.79 2.49 14.84
CA ARG A 78 6.32 3.21 13.65
C ARG A 78 6.69 2.46 12.38
N THR A 79 5.74 1.73 11.88
CA THR A 79 5.78 1.09 10.57
C THR A 79 5.23 2.02 9.50
N PHE A 80 5.75 3.26 9.41
CA PHE A 80 5.34 4.24 8.40
C PHE A 80 5.35 3.69 6.97
N GLU A 81 6.29 2.78 6.72
CA GLU A 81 6.39 2.13 5.43
C GLU A 81 5.13 1.30 5.15
N PHE A 82 4.71 0.47 6.12
CA PHE A 82 3.50 -0.34 5.98
C PHE A 82 2.21 0.48 6.05
N ASP A 83 2.21 1.64 6.73
CA ASP A 83 1.06 2.55 6.72
C ASP A 83 0.82 3.10 5.31
N LEU A 84 1.88 3.53 4.59
CA LEU A 84 1.78 3.94 3.20
C LEU A 84 1.32 2.80 2.27
N LEU A 85 1.86 1.59 2.47
CA LEU A 85 1.44 0.43 1.70
C LEU A 85 -0.05 0.10 1.93
N ALA A 86 -0.50 0.13 3.18
CA ALA A 86 -1.89 -0.15 3.54
C ALA A 86 -2.85 0.91 3.00
N GLU A 87 -2.47 2.17 3.06
CA GLU A 87 -3.28 3.28 2.52
C GLU A 87 -3.38 3.19 0.99
N HIS A 88 -2.27 2.94 0.28
CA HIS A 88 -2.27 2.72 -1.16
C HIS A 88 -3.16 1.52 -1.53
N ALA A 89 -3.02 0.39 -0.84
CA ALA A 89 -3.84 -0.79 -1.07
C ALA A 89 -5.33 -0.56 -0.80
N ALA A 90 -5.69 0.35 0.11
CA ALA A 90 -7.08 0.73 0.34
C ALA A 90 -7.68 1.49 -0.87
N TYR A 91 -6.91 2.39 -1.51
CA TYR A 91 -7.36 3.03 -2.75
C TYR A 91 -7.48 2.03 -3.90
N THR A 92 -6.51 1.15 -4.06
CA THR A 92 -6.55 0.09 -5.08
C THR A 92 -7.76 -0.84 -4.87
N HIS A 93 -8.07 -1.19 -3.61
CA HIS A 93 -9.25 -1.97 -3.28
C HIS A 93 -10.55 -1.23 -3.64
N ALA A 94 -10.66 0.05 -3.30
CA ALA A 94 -11.83 0.87 -3.62
C ALA A 94 -12.05 1.00 -5.14
N LEU A 95 -10.97 1.12 -5.92
CA LEU A 95 -11.02 1.12 -7.39
C LEU A 95 -11.59 -0.21 -7.93
N ALA A 96 -11.09 -1.34 -7.45
CA ALA A 96 -11.55 -2.66 -7.89
C ALA A 96 -13.00 -2.94 -7.49
N GLU A 97 -13.39 -2.62 -6.25
CA GLU A 97 -14.76 -2.76 -5.76
C GLU A 97 -15.73 -1.91 -6.59
N GLY A 98 -15.38 -0.63 -6.81
CA GLY A 98 -16.20 0.27 -7.63
C GLY A 98 -16.36 -0.21 -9.08
N LEU A 99 -15.32 -0.81 -9.70
CA LEU A 99 -15.42 -1.39 -11.03
C LEU A 99 -16.31 -2.65 -11.05
N CYS A 100 -16.20 -3.53 -10.03
CA CYS A 100 -17.07 -4.69 -9.90
C CYS A 100 -18.55 -4.26 -9.81
N ASP A 101 -18.86 -3.31 -8.94
CA ASP A 101 -20.20 -2.78 -8.77
C ASP A 101 -20.77 -2.21 -10.08
N ALA A 102 -19.95 -1.50 -10.86
CA ALA A 102 -20.36 -0.93 -12.14
C ALA A 102 -20.64 -1.96 -13.21
N LEU A 103 -19.83 -3.01 -13.27
CA LEU A 103 -20.02 -4.10 -14.23
C LEU A 103 -21.27 -4.92 -13.90
N GLU A 104 -21.54 -5.14 -12.62
CA GLU A 104 -22.74 -5.85 -12.15
C GLU A 104 -24.01 -5.02 -12.31
N ASN A 105 -23.95 -3.73 -11.98
CA ASN A 105 -25.08 -2.80 -11.93
C ASN A 105 -24.78 -1.55 -12.76
N PRO A 106 -24.84 -1.64 -14.11
CA PRO A 106 -24.59 -0.50 -14.96
C PRO A 106 -25.57 0.65 -14.61
N GLY A 107 -24.98 1.78 -14.18
CA GLY A 107 -25.75 2.97 -13.82
C GLY A 107 -26.20 3.79 -15.03
N ASP A 108 -26.92 4.87 -14.77
CA ASP A 108 -27.17 5.89 -15.77
C ASP A 108 -25.90 6.71 -16.09
N ALA A 109 -25.99 7.59 -17.10
CA ALA A 109 -24.85 8.40 -17.53
C ALA A 109 -24.24 9.27 -16.41
N ALA A 110 -25.08 9.79 -15.50
CA ALA A 110 -24.62 10.63 -14.39
C ALA A 110 -23.88 9.79 -13.32
N GLN A 111 -24.39 8.62 -13.01
CA GLN A 111 -23.76 7.67 -12.08
C GLN A 111 -22.42 7.17 -12.65
N THR A 112 -22.39 6.82 -13.94
CA THR A 112 -21.17 6.40 -14.65
C THR A 112 -20.10 7.49 -14.61
N GLN A 113 -20.47 8.74 -14.95
CA GLN A 113 -19.55 9.87 -14.89
C GLN A 113 -19.03 10.13 -13.47
N ALA A 114 -19.89 10.06 -12.48
CA ALA A 114 -19.51 10.21 -11.09
C ALA A 114 -18.51 9.13 -10.64
N GLN A 115 -18.67 7.91 -11.15
CA GLN A 115 -17.77 6.81 -10.86
C GLN A 115 -16.38 6.99 -11.49
N VAL A 116 -16.30 7.39 -12.77
CA VAL A 116 -15.03 7.73 -13.44
C VAL A 116 -14.30 8.83 -12.67
N LEU A 117 -15.01 9.87 -12.23
CA LEU A 117 -14.40 10.94 -11.44
C LEU A 117 -13.89 10.46 -10.07
N ARG A 118 -14.62 9.54 -9.40
CA ARG A 118 -14.14 8.93 -8.14
C ARG A 118 -12.91 8.07 -8.37
N ALA A 119 -12.92 7.21 -9.39
CA ALA A 119 -11.78 6.36 -9.74
C ALA A 119 -10.52 7.20 -9.98
N LYS A 120 -10.63 8.24 -10.80
CA LYS A 120 -9.53 9.19 -11.05
C LYS A 120 -9.04 9.92 -9.79
N ASN A 121 -9.93 10.21 -8.85
CA ASN A 121 -9.52 10.81 -7.58
C ASN A 121 -8.77 9.81 -6.69
N TRP A 122 -9.20 8.56 -6.62
CA TRP A 122 -8.54 7.51 -5.83
C TRP A 122 -7.17 7.14 -6.40
N GLU A 123 -7.04 7.02 -7.73
CA GLU A 123 -5.76 6.82 -8.41
C GLU A 123 -4.78 7.95 -8.06
N ARG A 124 -5.19 9.22 -8.16
CA ARG A 124 -4.35 10.35 -7.78
C ARG A 124 -3.91 10.33 -6.32
N GLN A 125 -4.75 9.86 -5.41
CA GLN A 125 -4.35 9.70 -4.01
C GLN A 125 -3.30 8.59 -3.86
N ALA A 126 -3.44 7.48 -4.60
CA ALA A 126 -2.45 6.41 -4.63
C ALA A 126 -1.10 6.90 -5.18
N ASP A 127 -1.09 7.61 -6.33
CA ASP A 127 0.11 8.23 -6.91
C ASP A 127 0.81 9.19 -5.94
N HIS A 128 0.06 10.01 -5.19
CA HIS A 128 0.63 10.87 -4.16
C HIS A 128 1.41 10.10 -3.09
N LEU A 129 0.94 8.90 -2.68
CA LEU A 129 1.66 8.07 -1.72
C LEU A 129 2.97 7.51 -2.30
N LEU A 130 2.98 7.15 -3.58
CA LEU A 130 4.19 6.76 -4.29
C LEU A 130 5.18 7.92 -4.37
N MET A 131 4.71 9.13 -4.71
CA MET A 131 5.56 10.33 -4.76
C MET A 131 6.15 10.67 -3.39
N ASP A 132 5.37 10.55 -2.30
CA ASP A 132 5.89 10.74 -0.93
C ASP A 132 6.97 9.69 -0.59
N ALA A 133 6.76 8.42 -0.95
CA ALA A 133 7.76 7.37 -0.77
C ALA A 133 9.05 7.66 -1.56
N ARG A 134 8.95 8.12 -2.82
CA ARG A 134 10.10 8.51 -3.65
C ARG A 134 10.88 9.67 -3.02
N GLN A 135 10.21 10.71 -2.53
CA GLN A 135 10.84 11.83 -1.84
C GLN A 135 11.57 11.38 -0.57
N ARG A 136 11.01 10.43 0.17
CA ARG A 136 11.67 9.84 1.34
C ARG A 136 12.88 9.00 0.95
N ALA A 137 12.80 8.27 -0.16
CA ALA A 137 13.90 7.44 -0.66
C ALA A 137 15.13 8.27 -1.10
N GLU A 138 14.94 9.47 -1.63
CA GLU A 138 16.05 10.41 -1.93
C GLU A 138 16.89 10.73 -0.70
N ARG A 139 16.27 10.73 0.46
CA ARG A 139 16.92 11.04 1.74
C ARG A 139 17.39 9.79 2.49
N ARG A 140 16.76 8.63 2.25
CA ARG A 140 16.94 7.42 3.06
C ARG A 140 16.82 6.17 2.20
N ALA A 141 17.95 5.51 1.94
CA ALA A 141 18.00 4.31 1.08
C ALA A 141 17.09 3.16 1.54
N ARG A 142 16.76 3.08 2.83
CA ARG A 142 15.82 2.08 3.37
C ARG A 142 14.41 2.15 2.76
N TRP A 143 14.04 3.29 2.13
CA TRP A 143 12.76 3.46 1.45
C TRP A 143 12.73 2.89 0.04
N LEU A 144 13.88 2.51 -0.54
CA LEU A 144 13.93 1.94 -1.89
C LEU A 144 13.06 0.70 -2.07
N PRO A 145 13.01 -0.28 -1.14
CA PRO A 145 12.10 -1.42 -1.26
C PRO A 145 10.61 -1.02 -1.20
N VAL A 146 10.27 0.03 -0.46
CA VAL A 146 8.91 0.59 -0.39
C VAL A 146 8.54 1.21 -1.72
N VAL A 147 9.43 2.01 -2.32
CA VAL A 147 9.24 2.60 -3.65
C VAL A 147 9.10 1.50 -4.72
N ASP A 148 9.91 0.45 -4.66
CA ASP A 148 9.83 -0.68 -5.60
C ASP A 148 8.45 -1.37 -5.52
N PHE A 149 7.95 -1.61 -4.31
CA PHE A 149 6.61 -2.15 -4.10
C PHE A 149 5.53 -1.19 -4.61
N LEU A 150 5.54 0.08 -4.16
CA LEU A 150 4.52 1.05 -4.50
C LEU A 150 4.48 1.34 -6.00
N THR A 151 5.62 1.36 -6.70
CA THR A 151 5.63 1.52 -8.16
C THR A 151 4.83 0.42 -8.86
N LYS A 152 4.96 -0.85 -8.42
CA LYS A 152 4.21 -1.96 -8.99
C LYS A 152 2.73 -1.98 -8.57
N ALA A 153 2.45 -1.51 -7.35
CA ALA A 153 1.09 -1.40 -6.84
C ALA A 153 0.33 -0.24 -7.52
N ASP A 154 1.03 0.83 -7.88
CA ASP A 154 0.52 1.97 -8.61
C ASP A 154 0.12 1.59 -10.05
N ASP A 155 0.95 0.78 -10.73
CA ASP A 155 0.57 0.18 -12.04
C ASP A 155 -0.76 -0.60 -11.96
N VAL A 156 -1.14 -1.14 -10.78
CA VAL A 156 -2.44 -1.80 -10.57
C VAL A 156 -3.55 -0.76 -10.43
N ALA A 157 -3.32 0.33 -9.69
CA ALA A 157 -4.30 1.40 -9.52
C ALA A 157 -4.60 2.10 -10.85
N ASP A 158 -3.56 2.40 -11.64
CA ASP A 158 -3.66 2.94 -12.99
C ASP A 158 -4.51 2.04 -13.90
N ALA A 159 -4.21 0.73 -13.90
CA ALA A 159 -4.96 -0.21 -14.71
C ALA A 159 -6.44 -0.30 -14.31
N LEU A 160 -6.78 -0.18 -13.03
CA LEU A 160 -8.17 -0.19 -12.55
C LEU A 160 -8.91 1.11 -12.87
N GLU A 161 -8.22 2.26 -12.81
CA GLU A 161 -8.78 3.54 -13.27
C GLU A 161 -9.10 3.49 -14.75
N GLU A 162 -8.14 3.05 -15.58
CA GLU A 162 -8.29 2.88 -17.01
C GLU A 162 -9.41 1.88 -17.35
N ALA A 163 -9.50 0.74 -16.63
CA ALA A 163 -10.59 -0.22 -16.77
C ALA A 163 -11.96 0.42 -16.47
N THR A 164 -12.04 1.27 -15.45
CA THR A 164 -13.26 2.02 -15.11
C THR A 164 -13.63 3.00 -16.21
N PHE A 165 -12.65 3.70 -16.78
CA PHE A 165 -12.86 4.58 -17.94
C PHE A 165 -13.31 3.79 -19.16
N MET A 166 -12.64 2.68 -19.51
CA MET A 166 -13.04 1.81 -20.63
C MET A 166 -14.46 1.27 -20.47
N HIS A 167 -14.84 0.84 -19.26
CA HIS A 167 -16.21 0.45 -18.96
C HIS A 167 -17.20 1.58 -19.27
N SER A 168 -16.88 2.82 -18.89
CA SER A 168 -17.75 3.97 -19.17
C SER A 168 -18.00 4.18 -20.65
N LEU A 169 -17.00 3.92 -21.49
CA LEU A 169 -17.13 4.03 -22.94
C LEU A 169 -18.09 2.99 -23.53
N THR A 170 -18.16 1.79 -22.94
CA THR A 170 -19.12 0.75 -23.39
C THR A 170 -20.59 1.15 -23.16
N LEU A 171 -20.85 2.16 -22.31
CA LEU A 171 -22.18 2.65 -21.97
C LEU A 171 -22.59 3.89 -22.81
N ILE A 172 -21.69 4.52 -23.55
CA ILE A 172 -21.96 5.70 -24.39
C ILE A 172 -22.65 5.30 -25.68
N HIS A 173 -22.45 4.09 -26.17
CA HIS A 173 -23.02 3.63 -27.45
C HIS A 173 -24.54 3.44 -27.37
N PRO A 174 -25.33 3.73 -28.45
CA PRO A 174 -26.80 3.65 -28.44
C PRO A 174 -27.35 2.21 -28.29
N ALA A 175 -26.52 1.20 -28.28
CA ALA A 175 -26.91 -0.18 -28.00
C ALA A 175 -27.07 -0.42 -26.47
N PRO A 176 -27.88 -1.41 -26.06
CA PRO A 176 -28.20 -1.65 -24.63
C PRO A 176 -27.04 -2.21 -23.80
N GLY A 177 -25.81 -1.72 -24.00
CA GLY A 177 -24.62 -2.17 -23.30
C GLY A 177 -24.09 -3.52 -23.80
N LEU A 178 -23.10 -4.07 -23.09
CA LEU A 178 -22.48 -5.35 -23.46
C LEU A 178 -23.46 -6.53 -23.34
N PRO A 179 -23.42 -7.52 -24.26
CA PRO A 179 -24.20 -8.75 -24.14
C PRO A 179 -23.98 -9.46 -22.81
N ALA A 180 -25.02 -10.10 -22.27
CA ALA A 180 -25.00 -10.72 -20.95
C ALA A 180 -23.84 -11.70 -20.75
N GLU A 181 -23.49 -12.52 -21.76
CA GLU A 181 -22.36 -13.47 -21.69
C GLU A 181 -21.01 -12.73 -21.59
N VAL A 182 -20.84 -11.63 -22.32
CA VAL A 182 -19.60 -10.82 -22.27
C VAL A 182 -19.48 -10.11 -20.94
N ARG A 183 -20.56 -9.48 -20.47
CA ARG A 183 -20.60 -8.83 -19.17
C ARG A 183 -20.31 -9.81 -18.03
N ALA A 184 -20.92 -10.99 -18.05
CA ALA A 184 -20.66 -12.01 -17.02
C ALA A 184 -19.18 -12.43 -16.97
N ALA A 185 -18.53 -12.58 -18.16
CA ALA A 185 -17.11 -12.89 -18.21
C ALA A 185 -16.23 -11.75 -17.65
N LEU A 186 -16.56 -10.49 -17.95
CA LEU A 186 -15.87 -9.33 -17.39
C LEU A 186 -16.08 -9.20 -15.87
N CYS A 187 -17.29 -9.46 -15.36
CA CYS A 187 -17.57 -9.50 -13.92
C CYS A 187 -16.72 -10.58 -13.22
N GLN A 188 -16.54 -11.76 -13.82
CA GLN A 188 -15.70 -12.81 -13.24
C GLN A 188 -14.23 -12.41 -13.19
N LEU A 189 -13.71 -11.77 -14.25
CA LEU A 189 -12.36 -11.19 -14.25
C LEU A 189 -12.19 -10.15 -13.16
N ALA A 190 -13.07 -9.16 -13.08
CA ALA A 190 -13.03 -8.10 -12.09
C ALA A 190 -13.14 -8.65 -10.66
N ALA A 191 -14.03 -9.60 -10.41
CA ALA A 191 -14.18 -10.25 -9.09
C ALA A 191 -12.92 -11.02 -8.68
N THR A 192 -12.24 -11.69 -9.65
CA THR A 192 -10.98 -12.39 -9.37
C THR A 192 -9.84 -11.40 -9.07
N THR A 193 -9.78 -10.30 -9.80
CA THR A 193 -8.84 -9.20 -9.53
C THR A 193 -9.09 -8.59 -8.15
N LEU A 194 -10.35 -8.31 -7.78
CA LEU A 194 -10.72 -7.82 -6.46
C LEU A 194 -10.29 -8.79 -5.35
N ALA A 195 -10.54 -10.08 -5.52
CA ALA A 195 -10.13 -11.10 -4.54
C ALA A 195 -8.60 -11.13 -4.34
N ALA A 196 -7.83 -10.98 -5.42
CA ALA A 196 -6.37 -10.91 -5.37
C ALA A 196 -5.87 -9.64 -4.65
N ILE A 197 -6.53 -8.49 -4.86
CA ILE A 197 -6.25 -7.25 -4.13
C ILE A 197 -6.57 -7.38 -2.65
N GLN A 198 -7.66 -8.06 -2.28
CA GLN A 198 -7.97 -8.37 -0.89
C GLN A 198 -6.89 -9.24 -0.23
N ASP A 199 -6.31 -10.18 -0.98
CA ASP A 199 -5.17 -10.97 -0.49
C ASP A 199 -3.90 -10.11 -0.38
N GLN A 200 -3.67 -9.12 -1.26
CA GLN A 200 -2.58 -8.15 -1.09
C GLN A 200 -2.74 -7.31 0.19
N VAL A 201 -3.95 -6.78 0.46
CA VAL A 201 -4.24 -6.05 1.70
C VAL A 201 -3.92 -6.91 2.92
N LYS A 202 -4.35 -8.17 2.92
CA LYS A 202 -4.03 -9.13 4.00
C LYS A 202 -2.53 -9.39 4.12
N ALA A 203 -1.82 -9.55 3.00
CA ALA A 203 -0.37 -9.77 3.00
C ALA A 203 0.40 -8.58 3.60
N ILE A 204 -0.01 -7.34 3.28
CA ILE A 204 0.57 -6.12 3.86
C ILE A 204 0.35 -6.10 5.38
N GLU A 205 -0.85 -6.42 5.86
CA GLU A 205 -1.17 -6.40 7.28
C GLU A 205 -0.40 -7.50 8.05
N ILE A 206 -0.29 -8.70 7.48
CA ILE A 206 0.54 -9.78 8.05
C ILE A 206 2.00 -9.35 8.11
N ALA A 207 2.54 -8.77 7.04
CA ALA A 207 3.91 -8.26 6.97
C ALA A 207 4.18 -7.15 7.99
N ARG A 208 3.20 -6.26 8.19
CA ARG A 208 3.22 -5.21 9.23
C ARG A 208 3.36 -5.81 10.62
N HIS A 209 2.54 -6.79 10.97
CA HIS A 209 2.60 -7.47 12.27
C HIS A 209 3.87 -8.30 12.44
N ALA A 210 4.34 -9.00 11.42
CA ALA A 210 5.58 -9.77 11.44
C ALA A 210 6.80 -8.88 11.68
N SER A 211 6.82 -7.66 11.14
CA SER A 211 7.90 -6.70 11.37
C SER A 211 7.97 -6.16 12.80
N GLN A 212 6.90 -6.32 13.58
CA GLN A 212 6.81 -5.87 14.99
C GLN A 212 7.16 -6.96 15.99
N ARG A 213 7.14 -8.25 15.58
CA ARG A 213 7.37 -9.42 16.45
C ARG A 213 8.56 -10.22 15.95
N ALA A 214 9.49 -10.55 16.84
CA ALA A 214 10.68 -11.35 16.51
C ALA A 214 10.37 -12.85 16.31
N ASP A 215 9.17 -13.33 16.63
CA ASP A 215 8.80 -14.75 16.61
C ASP A 215 7.72 -15.04 15.56
N GLY A 216 8.05 -15.92 14.63
CA GLY A 216 7.44 -16.12 13.35
C GLY A 216 6.32 -17.17 13.16
N PRO A 217 5.12 -17.12 13.80
CA PRO A 217 4.00 -17.90 13.26
C PRO A 217 3.36 -17.25 12.02
N ASP A 218 3.61 -15.97 11.75
CA ASP A 218 2.96 -15.23 10.67
C ASP A 218 3.60 -15.45 9.28
N SER A 219 4.82 -16.03 9.20
CA SER A 219 5.52 -16.25 7.93
C SER A 219 4.82 -17.27 7.03
N GLU A 220 4.23 -18.34 7.59
CA GLU A 220 3.49 -19.33 6.81
C GLU A 220 2.19 -18.72 6.25
N LEU A 221 1.44 -18.00 7.06
CA LEU A 221 0.22 -17.31 6.62
C LEU A 221 0.51 -16.26 5.55
N PHE A 222 1.62 -15.53 5.68
CA PHE A 222 2.10 -14.59 4.67
C PHE A 222 2.38 -15.29 3.34
N LEU A 223 3.14 -16.38 3.36
CA LEU A 223 3.44 -17.17 2.16
C LEU A 223 2.18 -17.76 1.52
N GLN A 224 1.27 -18.30 2.33
CA GLN A 224 -0.02 -18.82 1.84
C GLN A 224 -0.83 -17.72 1.14
N THR A 225 -0.80 -16.48 1.65
CA THR A 225 -1.49 -15.34 1.05
C THR A 225 -0.86 -14.97 -0.29
N LEU A 226 0.47 -14.92 -0.39
CA LEU A 226 1.17 -14.72 -1.66
C LEU A 226 0.88 -15.83 -2.68
N TRP A 227 0.79 -17.09 -2.22
CA TRP A 227 0.40 -18.21 -3.08
C TRP A 227 -1.03 -18.09 -3.64
N ARG A 228 -1.95 -17.45 -2.90
CA ARG A 228 -3.29 -17.15 -3.42
C ARG A 228 -3.25 -16.11 -4.53
N MET A 229 -2.45 -15.04 -4.37
CA MET A 229 -2.24 -14.04 -5.42
C MET A 229 -1.67 -14.66 -6.72
N LEU A 230 -0.66 -15.56 -6.60
CA LEU A 230 -0.10 -16.28 -7.74
C LEU A 230 -1.15 -17.18 -8.45
N ARG A 231 -2.05 -17.79 -7.69
CA ARG A 231 -3.15 -18.57 -8.27
C ARG A 231 -4.21 -17.70 -8.94
N ALA A 232 -4.46 -16.51 -8.39
CA ALA A 232 -5.41 -15.56 -8.96
C ALA A 232 -4.96 -15.08 -10.33
N GLU A 233 -3.66 -14.78 -10.52
CA GLU A 233 -3.11 -14.42 -11.84
C GLU A 233 -3.37 -15.52 -12.86
N ARG A 234 -3.03 -16.79 -12.57
CA ARG A 234 -3.30 -17.91 -13.49
C ARG A 234 -4.80 -18.10 -13.79
N GLN A 235 -5.65 -17.85 -12.81
CA GLN A 235 -7.09 -17.88 -12.99
C GLN A 235 -7.57 -16.73 -13.89
N CYS A 236 -7.01 -15.53 -13.74
CA CYS A 236 -7.30 -14.39 -14.60
C CYS A 236 -6.89 -14.65 -16.04
N ASP A 237 -5.73 -15.24 -16.30
CA ASP A 237 -5.30 -15.68 -17.63
C ASP A 237 -6.35 -16.56 -18.33
N GLU A 238 -6.86 -17.56 -17.61
CA GLU A 238 -7.86 -18.47 -18.15
C GLU A 238 -9.20 -17.77 -18.36
N LEU A 239 -9.64 -16.93 -17.42
CA LEU A 239 -10.86 -16.13 -17.55
C LEU A 239 -10.75 -15.11 -18.69
N PHE A 240 -9.59 -14.53 -18.92
CA PHE A 240 -9.34 -13.64 -20.03
C PHE A 240 -9.52 -14.34 -21.40
N ARG A 241 -9.01 -15.57 -21.55
CA ARG A 241 -9.24 -16.38 -22.75
C ARG A 241 -10.72 -16.71 -22.95
N GLN A 242 -11.43 -17.04 -21.88
CA GLN A 242 -12.87 -17.27 -21.90
C GLN A 242 -13.65 -16.00 -22.28
N ALA A 243 -13.29 -14.85 -21.70
CA ALA A 243 -13.89 -13.57 -22.04
C ALA A 243 -13.71 -13.23 -23.52
N ARG A 244 -12.50 -13.40 -24.08
CA ARG A 244 -12.23 -13.21 -25.51
C ARG A 244 -13.08 -14.12 -26.37
N THR A 245 -13.27 -15.38 -25.98
CA THR A 245 -14.13 -16.32 -26.71
C THR A 245 -15.59 -15.84 -26.70
N ALA A 246 -16.10 -15.39 -25.57
CA ALA A 246 -17.44 -14.81 -25.45
C ALA A 246 -17.60 -13.54 -26.32
N MET A 247 -16.61 -12.66 -26.31
CA MET A 247 -16.59 -11.42 -27.12
C MET A 247 -16.65 -11.72 -28.61
N VAL A 248 -15.79 -12.60 -29.14
CA VAL A 248 -15.78 -12.98 -30.57
C VAL A 248 -17.11 -13.60 -30.98
N LYS A 249 -17.72 -14.42 -30.11
CA LYS A 249 -19.01 -15.04 -30.38
C LYS A 249 -20.15 -14.04 -30.45
N ASN A 250 -20.17 -13.07 -29.54
CA ASN A 250 -21.34 -12.21 -29.33
C ASN A 250 -21.19 -10.81 -29.96
N LEU A 251 -19.95 -10.32 -30.18
CA LEU A 251 -19.67 -8.95 -30.65
C LEU A 251 -19.06 -8.90 -32.07
N ARG A 252 -19.07 -9.98 -32.82
CA ARG A 252 -18.47 -10.04 -34.19
C ARG A 252 -19.00 -8.98 -35.16
N ASN A 253 -20.23 -8.51 -34.98
CA ASN A 253 -20.86 -7.48 -35.80
C ASN A 253 -20.86 -6.09 -35.14
N ALA A 254 -20.20 -5.94 -34.00
CA ALA A 254 -20.07 -4.71 -33.23
C ALA A 254 -18.59 -4.44 -32.91
N PRO A 255 -17.78 -4.03 -33.91
CA PRO A 255 -16.33 -3.95 -33.78
C PRO A 255 -15.86 -2.96 -32.72
N VAL A 256 -16.59 -1.87 -32.46
CA VAL A 256 -16.28 -0.89 -31.44
C VAL A 256 -16.47 -1.51 -30.04
N ASP A 257 -17.60 -2.19 -29.80
CA ASP A 257 -17.88 -2.85 -28.54
C ASP A 257 -16.91 -4.01 -28.31
N LEU A 258 -16.52 -4.74 -29.35
CA LEU A 258 -15.51 -5.79 -29.28
C LEU A 258 -14.15 -5.23 -28.86
N MET A 259 -13.73 -4.12 -29.45
CA MET A 259 -12.48 -3.44 -29.09
C MET A 259 -12.49 -2.99 -27.63
N LEU A 260 -13.51 -2.25 -27.22
CA LEU A 260 -13.63 -1.72 -25.85
C LEU A 260 -13.70 -2.84 -24.82
N ALA A 261 -14.48 -3.90 -25.07
CA ALA A 261 -14.58 -5.04 -24.17
C ALA A 261 -13.25 -5.81 -24.06
N ASN A 262 -12.52 -5.97 -25.19
CA ASN A 262 -11.22 -6.61 -25.19
C ASN A 262 -10.17 -5.77 -24.43
N ASP A 263 -10.17 -4.45 -24.62
CA ASP A 263 -9.24 -3.57 -23.95
C ASP A 263 -9.51 -3.54 -22.44
N LEU A 264 -10.78 -3.49 -22.03
CA LEU A 264 -11.18 -3.63 -20.64
C LEU A 264 -10.71 -4.95 -20.02
N ALA A 265 -10.89 -6.08 -20.72
CA ALA A 265 -10.44 -7.38 -20.22
C ALA A 265 -8.91 -7.48 -20.15
N ALA A 266 -8.19 -6.92 -21.14
CA ALA A 266 -6.72 -6.87 -21.13
C ALA A 266 -6.17 -5.99 -20.03
N THR A 267 -6.84 -4.90 -19.71
CA THR A 267 -6.46 -4.00 -18.60
C THR A 267 -6.64 -4.69 -17.24
N LEU A 268 -7.71 -5.50 -17.07
CA LEU A 268 -7.91 -6.30 -15.84
C LEU A 268 -6.86 -7.42 -15.70
N GLU A 269 -6.47 -8.07 -16.78
CA GLU A 269 -5.41 -9.07 -16.77
C GLU A 269 -4.05 -8.41 -16.43
N ASN A 270 -3.73 -7.28 -17.03
CA ASN A 270 -2.53 -6.51 -16.72
C ASN A 270 -2.50 -6.05 -15.25
N ALA A 271 -3.65 -5.70 -14.66
CA ALA A 271 -3.75 -5.38 -13.24
C ALA A 271 -3.34 -6.57 -12.36
N THR A 272 -3.74 -7.82 -12.69
CA THR A 272 -3.35 -9.00 -11.92
C THR A 272 -1.89 -9.38 -12.09
N ASP A 273 -1.30 -9.17 -13.27
CA ASP A 273 0.13 -9.32 -13.52
C ASP A 273 0.96 -8.37 -12.66
N ASN A 274 0.57 -7.10 -12.62
CA ASN A 274 1.24 -6.09 -11.79
C ASN A 274 1.06 -6.37 -10.30
N LEU A 275 -0.11 -6.86 -9.90
CA LEU A 275 -0.39 -7.29 -8.53
C LEU A 275 0.54 -8.43 -8.09
N LEU A 276 0.80 -9.40 -8.96
CA LEU A 276 1.75 -10.46 -8.70
C LEU A 276 3.18 -9.93 -8.54
N ARG A 277 3.59 -8.98 -9.39
CA ARG A 277 4.90 -8.31 -9.28
C ARG A 277 5.03 -7.54 -7.97
N ALA A 278 3.97 -6.83 -7.55
CA ALA A 278 3.91 -6.18 -6.24
C ALA A 278 4.02 -7.19 -5.09
N GLY A 279 3.35 -8.35 -5.19
CA GLY A 279 3.47 -9.44 -4.23
C GLY A 279 4.90 -9.95 -4.05
N TYR A 280 5.65 -10.10 -5.13
CA TYR A 280 7.07 -10.47 -5.07
C TYR A 280 7.93 -9.36 -4.44
N ALA A 281 7.67 -8.10 -4.73
CA ALA A 281 8.37 -6.97 -4.11
C ALA A 281 8.09 -6.92 -2.59
N LEU A 282 6.84 -7.13 -2.16
CA LEU A 282 6.47 -7.23 -0.75
C LEU A 282 7.22 -8.37 -0.05
N ARG A 283 7.26 -9.55 -0.67
CA ARG A 283 8.00 -10.70 -0.15
C ARG A 283 9.48 -10.36 0.05
N GLN A 284 10.11 -9.75 -0.95
CA GLN A 284 11.52 -9.36 -0.87
C GLN A 284 11.77 -8.33 0.25
N MET A 285 10.88 -7.36 0.41
CA MET A 285 10.94 -6.37 1.48
C MET A 285 10.86 -7.03 2.87
N VAL A 286 9.96 -8.01 3.06
CA VAL A 286 9.82 -8.73 4.33
C VAL A 286 11.06 -9.58 4.62
N LEU A 287 11.57 -10.33 3.65
CA LEU A 287 12.76 -11.17 3.81
C LEU A 287 14.01 -10.33 4.16
N ASN A 288 14.19 -9.18 3.52
CA ASN A 288 15.31 -8.28 3.82
C ASN A 288 15.25 -7.73 5.26
N LYS A 289 14.03 -7.45 5.79
CA LYS A 289 13.85 -6.97 7.16
C LYS A 289 14.06 -8.05 8.22
N THR A 290 13.76 -9.32 7.91
CA THR A 290 13.92 -10.44 8.85
C THR A 290 15.32 -11.04 8.88
N GLY A 291 16.27 -10.52 8.07
CA GLY A 291 17.64 -11.03 8.01
C GLY A 291 17.76 -12.43 7.39
N MET A 292 16.69 -12.95 6.78
CA MET A 292 16.65 -14.23 6.08
C MET A 292 17.10 -14.06 4.61
N SER A 293 18.20 -13.34 4.37
CA SER A 293 18.85 -13.38 3.05
C SER A 293 19.51 -14.72 2.87
N ALA A 294 19.09 -15.45 1.84
CA ALA A 294 19.63 -16.74 1.43
C ALA A 294 21.08 -16.63 0.92
#